data_287b7efccf8ebd7ac08f080ef9f1ade3
#
_entry.id   287b7efccf8ebd7ac08f080ef9f1ade3
#
_cell.length_a   1.000
_cell.length_b   1.000
_cell.length_c   1.000
_cell.angle_alpha   90.00
_cell.angle_beta   90.00
_cell.angle_gamma   90.00
#
_symmetry.space_group_name_H-M   'P 1'
#
loop_
_entity.id
_entity.type
_entity.pdbx_description
1 polymer ?
#
loop_
_entity_poly.entity_id
_entity_poly.type
_entity_poly.pdbx_seq_one_letter_code
_entity_poly.pdbx_strand_id
1 'polypeptide(L)'
;MLPLLVLAAADSIVMDGEFNDWNDVTKTICVDTFDAAAGGPDLGATKWTANGDTLHLWLELCAKDGPMLNLQSMDYRLLLVMDTDGRPQSGSNCHGLPGTEAMLSMPGPDRKDPNKPGMGAALLKPDGKRFQAAWVGDGTQPAWSAGIATAPATSGRAFEFSVGRRPGFLSGNSATLKWVVLDSAGGVIDETPSFTIGLPKFAPAKPTMAPSSDFDRTAEVDFRLVNWNVEWGNLLDERKPAGRLLAALAPDAILLQEMMTEQDEDEIVAMLEEAMPVTGGWKVQVGKAGGRIRCAVAIRGDRVASVPGLSAVATNRSAAAAIRTDSGPVVLIATHLKCCGRDGSKEDTKRISESEELRDAISKRLGRSNRVVLAGDLNLVGSQIPLQRLEESGLITIDMRQPDGATTATWDNESSTFLPGRLDYVLHSRQLSPTMAVVFDTQDVDPSWLPHSLRREASDHLPLVVDFKVSR
;
A
#
# COMPACT_ATOMS: atom_id res chain seq x y z
N MET A 1 28.12 12.56 -13.57
CA MET A 1 26.96 11.90 -14.21
C MET A 1 27.33 10.45 -14.40
N LEU A 2 27.06 9.62 -13.41
CA LEU A 2 27.00 8.18 -13.60
C LEU A 2 25.56 7.86 -13.99
N PRO A 3 25.32 7.10 -15.04
CA PRO A 3 23.97 6.72 -15.40
C PRO A 3 23.43 5.81 -14.29
N LEU A 4 22.24 6.15 -13.76
CA LEU A 4 21.38 5.17 -13.13
C LEU A 4 21.34 3.97 -14.06
N LEU A 5 21.88 2.83 -13.64
CA LEU A 5 21.61 1.57 -14.30
C LEU A 5 20.16 1.21 -14.04
N VAL A 6 19.27 1.77 -14.85
CA VAL A 6 17.97 1.17 -15.07
C VAL A 6 18.28 -0.13 -15.80
N LEU A 7 18.42 -1.21 -15.08
CA LEU A 7 18.21 -2.52 -15.65
C LEU A 7 16.77 -2.47 -16.20
N ALA A 8 16.66 -2.32 -17.51
CA ALA A 8 15.44 -2.59 -18.22
C ALA A 8 15.14 -4.09 -18.04
N ALA A 9 14.54 -4.45 -16.93
CA ALA A 9 13.80 -5.68 -16.83
C ALA A 9 12.60 -5.52 -17.78
N ALA A 10 12.41 -6.47 -18.67
CA ALA A 10 11.26 -6.52 -19.54
C ALA A 10 9.99 -6.34 -18.70
N ASP A 11 9.25 -5.27 -19.03
CA ASP A 11 7.83 -5.04 -18.72
C ASP A 11 7.33 -5.57 -17.36
N SER A 12 7.86 -5.06 -16.24
CA SER A 12 7.31 -5.37 -14.93
C SER A 12 6.11 -4.44 -14.69
N ILE A 13 4.92 -5.02 -14.60
CA ILE A 13 3.75 -4.31 -14.10
C ILE A 13 4.03 -3.91 -12.65
N VAL A 14 3.80 -2.66 -12.34
CA VAL A 14 3.91 -2.08 -11.00
C VAL A 14 2.51 -1.95 -10.43
N MET A 15 2.28 -2.55 -9.29
CA MET A 15 0.96 -2.55 -8.62
C MET A 15 0.77 -1.25 -7.83
N ASP A 16 0.55 -0.11 -8.52
CA ASP A 16 0.47 1.22 -7.90
C ASP A 16 -0.88 1.94 -8.11
N GLY A 17 -1.76 1.38 -8.95
CA GLY A 17 -3.04 1.99 -9.33
C GLY A 17 -2.90 3.07 -10.41
N GLU A 18 -1.71 3.20 -11.02
CA GLU A 18 -1.46 3.97 -12.22
C GLU A 18 -1.22 3.01 -13.38
N PHE A 19 -1.95 3.15 -14.46
CA PHE A 19 -2.06 2.12 -15.50
C PHE A 19 -1.19 2.39 -16.72
N ASN A 20 -0.14 3.23 -16.59
CA ASN A 20 0.71 3.64 -17.71
C ASN A 20 1.54 2.49 -18.30
N ASP A 21 1.98 1.57 -17.47
CA ASP A 21 2.73 0.37 -17.81
C ASP A 21 1.87 -0.66 -18.61
N TRP A 22 0.54 -0.56 -18.50
CA TRP A 22 -0.40 -1.36 -19.29
C TRP A 22 -0.57 -0.86 -20.74
N ASN A 23 -0.05 0.30 -21.08
CA ASN A 23 -0.13 0.83 -22.44
C ASN A 23 0.66 -0.04 -23.44
N ASP A 24 1.76 -0.64 -23.01
CA ASP A 24 2.61 -1.52 -23.83
C ASP A 24 2.09 -2.96 -23.88
N VAL A 25 1.13 -3.32 -23.00
CA VAL A 25 0.45 -4.61 -23.03
C VAL A 25 -0.60 -4.58 -24.15
N THR A 26 -0.21 -5.05 -25.34
CA THR A 26 -1.03 -4.97 -26.57
C THR A 26 -2.11 -6.03 -26.68
N LYS A 27 -2.11 -7.05 -25.83
CA LYS A 27 -3.08 -8.13 -25.86
C LYS A 27 -4.29 -7.77 -25.02
N THR A 28 -5.16 -6.91 -25.55
CA THR A 28 -6.53 -6.75 -25.03
C THR A 28 -7.34 -7.94 -25.51
N ILE A 29 -8.00 -8.64 -24.62
CA ILE A 29 -8.49 -9.96 -24.92
C ILE A 29 -9.97 -10.12 -24.71
N CYS A 30 -10.50 -9.46 -23.70
CA CYS A 30 -11.93 -9.45 -23.44
C CYS A 30 -12.39 -8.00 -23.44
N VAL A 31 -13.30 -7.69 -24.32
CA VAL A 31 -14.05 -6.45 -24.28
C VAL A 31 -15.49 -6.87 -24.03
N ASP A 32 -16.01 -6.48 -22.89
CA ASP A 32 -17.40 -6.65 -22.60
C ASP A 32 -18.22 -5.48 -23.14
N THR A 33 -19.49 -5.71 -23.39
CA THR A 33 -20.40 -4.69 -23.90
C THR A 33 -21.17 -4.07 -22.74
N PHE A 34 -21.63 -2.84 -22.93
CA PHE A 34 -22.46 -2.16 -21.93
C PHE A 34 -23.80 -2.89 -21.77
N ASP A 35 -23.89 -3.84 -20.82
CA ASP A 35 -25.08 -4.67 -20.60
C ASP A 35 -25.35 -5.04 -19.13
N ALA A 36 -24.63 -4.42 -18.18
CA ALA A 36 -24.87 -4.65 -16.76
C ALA A 36 -26.33 -4.35 -16.37
N ALA A 37 -26.86 -5.13 -15.45
CA ALA A 37 -28.16 -4.87 -14.85
C ALA A 37 -28.23 -3.44 -14.29
N ALA A 38 -29.35 -2.78 -14.48
CA ALA A 38 -29.53 -1.36 -14.22
C ALA A 38 -28.98 -0.89 -12.87
N GLY A 39 -28.01 0.01 -12.91
CA GLY A 39 -27.39 0.65 -11.74
C GLY A 39 -26.23 -0.12 -11.10
N GLY A 40 -25.81 -1.25 -11.66
CA GLY A 40 -24.62 -2.00 -11.24
C GLY A 40 -23.32 -1.55 -11.92
N PRO A 41 -22.16 -1.96 -11.39
CA PRO A 41 -20.89 -1.82 -12.10
C PRO A 41 -20.92 -2.65 -13.39
N ASP A 42 -20.42 -2.06 -14.45
CA ASP A 42 -20.43 -2.62 -15.80
C ASP A 42 -19.00 -2.92 -16.22
N LEU A 43 -18.67 -4.20 -16.34
CA LEU A 43 -17.35 -4.69 -16.68
C LEU A 43 -17.02 -4.33 -18.14
N GLY A 44 -15.76 -4.01 -18.38
CA GLY A 44 -15.31 -3.56 -19.70
C GLY A 44 -14.12 -4.38 -20.20
N ALA A 45 -13.00 -3.71 -20.44
CA ALA A 45 -11.82 -4.36 -21.00
C ALA A 45 -10.96 -5.04 -19.93
N THR A 46 -10.42 -6.20 -20.30
CA THR A 46 -9.40 -6.91 -19.51
C THR A 46 -8.14 -7.11 -20.34
N LYS A 47 -6.99 -6.78 -19.74
CA LYS A 47 -5.67 -7.10 -20.27
C LYS A 47 -4.95 -8.06 -19.32
N TRP A 48 -3.91 -8.73 -19.81
CA TRP A 48 -3.05 -9.54 -18.95
C TRP A 48 -1.62 -9.63 -19.45
N THR A 49 -0.73 -9.90 -18.52
CA THR A 49 0.62 -10.38 -18.76
C THR A 49 0.99 -11.39 -17.67
N ALA A 50 1.95 -12.26 -17.93
CA ALA A 50 2.41 -13.22 -16.94
C ALA A 50 3.91 -13.44 -17.09
N ASN A 51 4.58 -13.61 -15.96
CA ASN A 51 5.95 -14.08 -15.86
C ASN A 51 5.99 -15.52 -15.30
N GLY A 52 7.17 -15.99 -14.88
CA GLY A 52 7.33 -17.36 -14.39
C GLY A 52 6.50 -17.68 -13.13
N ASP A 53 6.23 -16.72 -12.28
CA ASP A 53 5.62 -16.92 -10.97
C ASP A 53 4.39 -16.05 -10.67
N THR A 54 4.05 -15.11 -11.54
CA THR A 54 2.94 -14.17 -11.32
C THR A 54 2.12 -13.98 -12.60
N LEU A 55 0.81 -13.92 -12.45
CA LEU A 55 -0.15 -13.45 -13.44
C LEU A 55 -0.59 -12.05 -13.04
N HIS A 56 -0.45 -11.09 -13.94
CA HIS A 56 -1.01 -9.75 -13.77
C HIS A 56 -2.24 -9.58 -14.67
N LEU A 57 -3.27 -8.96 -14.13
CA LEU A 57 -4.52 -8.66 -14.81
C LEU A 57 -4.84 -7.18 -14.64
N TRP A 58 -5.37 -6.57 -15.66
CA TRP A 58 -5.98 -5.25 -15.61
C TRP A 58 -7.44 -5.37 -16.00
N LEU A 59 -8.31 -4.73 -15.24
CA LEU A 59 -9.75 -4.67 -15.46
C LEU A 59 -10.20 -3.22 -15.49
N GLU A 60 -10.95 -2.83 -16.51
CA GLU A 60 -11.58 -1.52 -16.63
C GLU A 60 -13.10 -1.67 -16.72
N LEU A 61 -13.84 -0.71 -16.17
CA LEU A 61 -15.28 -0.61 -16.31
C LEU A 61 -15.67 0.10 -17.62
N CYS A 62 -16.78 -0.33 -18.26
CA CYS A 62 -17.25 0.23 -19.52
C CYS A 62 -17.61 1.71 -19.43
N ALA A 63 -18.38 2.09 -18.44
CA ALA A 63 -19.00 3.42 -18.38
C ALA A 63 -18.14 4.43 -17.60
N LYS A 64 -17.70 5.51 -18.28
CA LYS A 64 -16.96 6.60 -17.60
C LYS A 64 -17.78 7.30 -16.52
N ASP A 65 -19.09 7.38 -16.66
CA ASP A 65 -20.03 8.06 -15.76
C ASP A 65 -20.87 7.09 -14.93
N GLY A 66 -20.69 5.78 -15.09
CA GLY A 66 -21.35 4.73 -14.31
C GLY A 66 -20.84 4.63 -12.88
N PRO A 67 -21.40 3.75 -12.05
CA PRO A 67 -20.92 3.49 -10.70
C PRO A 67 -19.50 2.95 -10.73
N MET A 68 -18.66 3.38 -9.79
CA MET A 68 -17.34 2.77 -9.56
C MET A 68 -17.52 1.37 -8.95
N LEU A 69 -16.60 0.50 -9.26
CA LEU A 69 -16.47 -0.76 -8.55
C LEU A 69 -15.79 -0.52 -7.20
N ASN A 70 -16.41 -1.00 -6.14
CA ASN A 70 -15.84 -0.96 -4.80
C ASN A 70 -15.65 -2.39 -4.31
N LEU A 71 -14.40 -2.83 -4.22
CA LEU A 71 -14.01 -4.19 -3.83
C LEU A 71 -14.39 -4.54 -2.38
N GLN A 72 -14.84 -3.56 -1.59
CA GLN A 72 -15.32 -3.73 -0.22
C GLN A 72 -16.82 -3.38 -0.09
N SER A 73 -17.57 -3.39 -1.21
CA SER A 73 -19.00 -3.12 -1.20
C SER A 73 -19.78 -4.21 -0.45
N MET A 74 -20.85 -3.79 0.24
CA MET A 74 -21.84 -4.71 0.78
C MET A 74 -22.98 -4.99 -0.22
N ASP A 75 -23.04 -4.25 -1.32
CA ASP A 75 -24.12 -4.30 -2.30
C ASP A 75 -23.81 -5.27 -3.45
N TYR A 76 -22.54 -5.49 -3.73
CA TYR A 76 -22.10 -6.39 -4.79
C TYR A 76 -20.73 -7.04 -4.46
N ARG A 77 -20.35 -8.04 -5.25
CA ARG A 77 -19.13 -8.81 -5.08
C ARG A 77 -18.51 -9.06 -6.45
N LEU A 78 -17.25 -8.70 -6.63
CA LEU A 78 -16.46 -9.07 -7.79
C LEU A 78 -15.86 -10.46 -7.60
N LEU A 79 -16.03 -11.34 -8.58
CA LEU A 79 -15.38 -12.63 -8.65
C LEU A 79 -14.44 -12.69 -9.85
N LEU A 80 -13.25 -13.25 -9.64
CA LEU A 80 -12.44 -13.82 -10.72
C LEU A 80 -12.58 -15.34 -10.64
N VAL A 81 -13.30 -15.93 -11.59
CA VAL A 81 -13.53 -17.38 -11.72
C VAL A 81 -12.42 -17.96 -12.58
N MET A 82 -11.79 -19.06 -12.14
CA MET A 82 -10.56 -19.56 -12.74
C MET A 82 -10.62 -21.08 -12.98
N ASP A 83 -10.49 -21.48 -14.24
CA ASP A 83 -9.97 -22.78 -14.66
C ASP A 83 -8.44 -22.64 -14.69
N THR A 84 -7.77 -23.12 -13.65
CA THR A 84 -6.36 -22.84 -13.38
C THR A 84 -5.39 -23.73 -14.11
N ASP A 85 -5.87 -24.82 -14.73
CA ASP A 85 -5.06 -25.77 -15.50
C ASP A 85 -5.43 -25.83 -17.00
N GLY A 86 -6.46 -25.05 -17.41
CA GLY A 86 -6.93 -24.96 -18.79
C GLY A 86 -7.64 -26.23 -19.27
N ARG A 87 -8.23 -27.00 -18.34
CA ARG A 87 -8.90 -28.28 -18.65
C ARG A 87 -10.36 -28.22 -18.22
N PRO A 88 -11.29 -27.97 -19.14
CA PRO A 88 -12.71 -27.89 -18.82
C PRO A 88 -13.32 -29.13 -18.17
N GLN A 89 -12.61 -30.27 -18.16
CA GLN A 89 -13.06 -31.55 -17.58
C GLN A 89 -12.58 -31.74 -16.13
N SER A 90 -11.60 -30.97 -15.66
CA SER A 90 -11.20 -30.92 -14.25
C SER A 90 -12.13 -29.99 -13.47
N GLY A 91 -12.10 -29.83 -12.24
CA GLY A 91 -12.89 -28.85 -11.50
C GLY A 91 -14.41 -28.93 -11.65
N SER A 92 -15.08 -27.81 -11.49
CA SER A 92 -16.54 -27.69 -11.51
C SER A 92 -16.99 -26.66 -12.57
N ASN A 93 -18.29 -26.56 -12.79
CA ASN A 93 -18.85 -25.46 -13.60
C ASN A 93 -19.37 -24.37 -12.67
N CYS A 94 -18.64 -23.26 -12.58
CA CYS A 94 -19.03 -22.10 -11.78
C CYS A 94 -19.27 -20.90 -12.68
N HIS A 95 -20.41 -20.25 -12.52
CA HIS A 95 -20.81 -19.07 -13.34
C HIS A 95 -20.59 -19.31 -14.85
N GLY A 96 -20.94 -20.51 -15.33
CA GLY A 96 -20.82 -20.87 -16.73
C GLY A 96 -19.38 -21.13 -17.22
N LEU A 97 -18.37 -21.14 -16.35
CA LEU A 97 -17.00 -21.55 -16.68
C LEU A 97 -16.75 -23.00 -16.25
N PRO A 98 -16.71 -23.97 -17.22
CA PRO A 98 -16.31 -25.34 -16.92
C PRO A 98 -14.84 -25.42 -16.50
N GLY A 99 -14.50 -26.39 -15.67
CA GLY A 99 -13.14 -26.61 -15.23
C GLY A 99 -12.70 -25.68 -14.09
N THR A 100 -13.62 -24.96 -13.47
CA THR A 100 -13.28 -24.05 -12.35
C THR A 100 -12.71 -24.82 -11.17
N GLU A 101 -11.50 -24.48 -10.74
CA GLU A 101 -10.88 -24.94 -9.49
C GLU A 101 -10.87 -23.88 -8.40
N ALA A 102 -10.87 -22.62 -8.78
CA ALA A 102 -10.74 -21.52 -7.82
C ALA A 102 -11.54 -20.27 -8.22
N MET A 103 -11.91 -19.48 -7.23
CA MET A 103 -12.52 -18.16 -7.40
C MET A 103 -11.88 -17.16 -6.41
N LEU A 104 -11.40 -16.03 -6.90
CA LEU A 104 -11.03 -14.90 -6.05
C LEU A 104 -12.28 -14.05 -5.86
N SER A 105 -12.68 -13.81 -4.63
CA SER A 105 -13.87 -13.01 -4.25
C SER A 105 -13.47 -11.73 -3.53
N MET A 106 -14.00 -10.60 -3.98
CA MET A 106 -13.81 -9.26 -3.39
C MET A 106 -15.15 -8.51 -3.35
N PRO A 107 -15.71 -8.19 -2.15
CA PRO A 107 -15.22 -8.68 -0.86
C PRO A 107 -15.34 -10.20 -0.73
N GLY A 108 -14.59 -10.75 0.22
CA GLY A 108 -14.75 -12.15 0.60
C GLY A 108 -16.12 -12.42 1.23
N PRO A 109 -16.51 -13.67 1.40
CA PRO A 109 -17.76 -14.01 2.06
C PRO A 109 -17.72 -13.66 3.56
N ASP A 110 -18.87 -13.28 4.11
CA ASP A 110 -19.03 -13.07 5.55
C ASP A 110 -18.70 -14.35 6.34
N ARG A 111 -18.07 -14.21 7.50
CA ARG A 111 -17.64 -15.36 8.32
C ARG A 111 -18.81 -16.15 8.92
N LYS A 112 -19.94 -15.49 9.17
CA LYS A 112 -21.12 -16.10 9.81
C LYS A 112 -22.14 -16.56 8.77
N ASP A 113 -22.24 -15.86 7.64
CA ASP A 113 -23.12 -16.17 6.54
C ASP A 113 -22.36 -16.09 5.21
N PRO A 114 -21.76 -17.21 4.73
CA PRO A 114 -20.96 -17.22 3.50
C PRO A 114 -21.69 -16.77 2.24
N ASN A 115 -23.03 -16.69 2.27
CA ASN A 115 -23.82 -16.19 1.14
C ASN A 115 -23.83 -14.66 1.05
N LYS A 116 -23.41 -13.98 2.12
CA LYS A 116 -23.35 -12.50 2.16
C LYS A 116 -21.94 -11.98 1.89
N PRO A 117 -21.84 -10.77 1.35
CA PRO A 117 -20.57 -10.07 1.30
C PRO A 117 -20.03 -9.84 2.72
N GLY A 118 -18.76 -10.14 2.92
CA GLY A 118 -18.02 -9.86 4.15
C GLY A 118 -17.01 -8.74 3.94
N MET A 119 -15.78 -8.93 4.41
CA MET A 119 -14.70 -7.96 4.31
C MET A 119 -13.45 -8.62 3.72
N GLY A 120 -12.57 -7.79 3.17
CA GLY A 120 -11.30 -8.22 2.60
C GLY A 120 -11.47 -9.01 1.30
N ALA A 121 -10.56 -9.92 1.04
CA ALA A 121 -10.59 -10.83 -0.11
C ALA A 121 -10.57 -12.28 0.36
N ALA A 122 -11.04 -13.18 -0.50
CA ALA A 122 -10.99 -14.61 -0.22
C ALA A 122 -10.75 -15.40 -1.50
N LEU A 123 -9.83 -16.36 -1.43
CA LEU A 123 -9.71 -17.39 -2.44
C LEU A 123 -10.64 -18.56 -2.05
N LEU A 124 -11.53 -18.92 -2.95
CA LEU A 124 -12.60 -19.87 -2.72
C LEU A 124 -12.47 -21.07 -3.65
N LYS A 125 -12.88 -22.25 -3.15
CA LYS A 125 -13.13 -23.43 -3.97
C LYS A 125 -14.48 -23.31 -4.68
N PRO A 126 -14.75 -24.16 -5.70
CA PRO A 126 -16.04 -24.18 -6.40
C PRO A 126 -17.26 -24.36 -5.50
N ASP A 127 -17.10 -25.04 -4.36
CA ASP A 127 -18.17 -25.23 -3.36
C ASP A 127 -18.39 -24.02 -2.44
N GLY A 128 -17.73 -22.91 -2.72
CA GLY A 128 -17.82 -21.66 -1.94
C GLY A 128 -17.02 -21.65 -0.65
N LYS A 129 -16.41 -22.78 -0.25
CA LYS A 129 -15.53 -22.80 0.91
C LYS A 129 -14.22 -22.09 0.64
N ARG A 130 -13.66 -21.44 1.66
CA ARG A 130 -12.32 -20.86 1.58
C ARG A 130 -11.30 -21.96 1.24
N PHE A 131 -10.35 -21.62 0.44
CA PHE A 131 -9.24 -22.52 0.17
C PHE A 131 -8.48 -22.79 1.46
N GLN A 132 -8.46 -24.04 1.88
CA GLN A 132 -7.55 -24.55 2.88
C GLN A 132 -6.46 -25.30 2.11
N ALA A 133 -5.61 -24.57 1.43
CA ALA A 133 -4.73 -25.23 0.51
C ALA A 133 -3.35 -25.39 1.14
N ALA A 134 -2.82 -26.59 1.02
CA ALA A 134 -1.40 -26.83 1.32
C ALA A 134 -0.46 -25.94 0.48
N TRP A 135 -0.96 -25.37 -0.59
CA TRP A 135 -0.24 -24.44 -1.44
C TRP A 135 -0.43 -22.96 -1.03
N VAL A 136 -1.30 -22.65 -0.07
CA VAL A 136 -1.47 -21.32 0.54
C VAL A 136 -0.90 -21.27 1.96
N GLY A 137 -0.45 -22.42 2.52
CA GLY A 137 0.02 -22.55 3.89
C GLY A 137 -0.88 -23.47 4.74
N ASP A 138 -0.96 -23.26 6.04
CA ASP A 138 -1.65 -24.13 7.00
C ASP A 138 -3.20 -24.07 6.96
N GLY A 139 -3.77 -23.46 5.93
CA GLY A 139 -5.22 -23.49 5.68
C GLY A 139 -6.00 -22.37 6.33
N THR A 140 -5.38 -21.47 7.06
CA THR A 140 -6.03 -20.31 7.68
C THR A 140 -5.60 -18.99 7.05
N GLN A 141 -4.69 -19.02 6.08
CA GLN A 141 -4.05 -17.84 5.54
C GLN A 141 -4.97 -17.01 4.63
N PRO A 142 -4.84 -15.69 4.67
CA PRO A 142 -5.58 -14.79 3.80
C PRO A 142 -5.17 -14.90 2.32
N ALA A 143 -6.01 -14.38 1.42
CA ALA A 143 -5.78 -14.47 -0.03
C ALA A 143 -4.43 -13.91 -0.48
N TRP A 144 -3.92 -12.88 0.16
CA TRP A 144 -2.65 -12.25 -0.19
C TRP A 144 -1.44 -13.20 -0.02
N SER A 145 -1.49 -14.18 0.89
CA SER A 145 -0.43 -15.17 1.02
C SER A 145 -0.27 -16.07 -0.22
N ALA A 146 -1.26 -16.03 -1.12
CA ALA A 146 -1.18 -16.63 -2.45
C ALA A 146 -0.55 -15.68 -3.49
N GLY A 147 0.05 -14.57 -3.09
CA GLY A 147 0.58 -13.55 -3.99
C GLY A 147 -0.53 -12.76 -4.69
N ILE A 148 -1.67 -12.58 -4.01
CA ILE A 148 -2.78 -11.80 -4.55
C ILE A 148 -2.67 -10.38 -3.99
N ALA A 149 -2.56 -9.42 -4.89
CA ALA A 149 -2.63 -8.00 -4.57
C ALA A 149 -3.53 -7.28 -5.57
N THR A 150 -3.98 -6.09 -5.23
CA THR A 150 -4.76 -5.23 -6.12
C THR A 150 -4.45 -3.76 -5.89
N ALA A 151 -4.47 -2.99 -6.96
CA ALA A 151 -4.38 -1.54 -6.92
C ALA A 151 -5.37 -0.91 -7.91
N PRO A 152 -6.15 0.12 -7.48
CA PRO A 152 -6.31 0.57 -6.10
C PRO A 152 -6.92 -0.52 -5.21
N ALA A 153 -6.68 -0.42 -3.90
CA ALA A 153 -7.03 -1.49 -2.96
C ALA A 153 -8.54 -1.62 -2.69
N THR A 154 -9.34 -0.60 -2.95
CA THR A 154 -10.78 -0.61 -2.61
C THR A 154 -11.73 -0.13 -3.68
N SER A 155 -11.52 1.03 -4.29
CA SER A 155 -12.48 1.59 -5.25
C SER A 155 -11.80 2.19 -6.47
N GLY A 156 -12.40 1.99 -7.64
CA GLY A 156 -11.89 2.53 -8.89
C GLY A 156 -12.79 2.22 -10.07
N ARG A 157 -12.38 2.73 -11.23
CA ARG A 157 -12.93 2.37 -12.54
C ARG A 157 -12.04 1.45 -13.33
N ALA A 158 -10.81 1.33 -12.89
CA ALA A 158 -9.84 0.36 -13.37
C ALA A 158 -9.05 -0.19 -12.18
N PHE A 159 -8.58 -1.39 -12.33
CA PHE A 159 -7.86 -2.13 -11.29
C PHE A 159 -6.76 -2.95 -11.92
N GLU A 160 -5.68 -3.07 -11.17
CA GLU A 160 -4.65 -4.06 -11.39
C GLU A 160 -4.78 -5.16 -10.35
N PHE A 161 -4.51 -6.38 -10.78
CA PHE A 161 -4.46 -7.55 -9.91
C PHE A 161 -3.19 -8.33 -10.19
N SER A 162 -2.53 -8.78 -9.14
CA SER A 162 -1.54 -9.85 -9.22
C SER A 162 -2.09 -11.12 -8.61
N VAL A 163 -1.73 -12.25 -9.20
CA VAL A 163 -2.08 -13.59 -8.70
C VAL A 163 -0.83 -14.46 -8.78
N GLY A 164 -0.33 -14.89 -7.64
CA GLY A 164 0.85 -15.73 -7.56
C GLY A 164 0.61 -17.11 -8.20
N ARG A 165 1.56 -17.55 -9.02
CA ARG A 165 1.58 -18.86 -9.64
C ARG A 165 2.35 -19.85 -8.78
N ARG A 166 1.88 -21.09 -8.65
CA ARG A 166 2.47 -22.11 -7.79
C ARG A 166 2.26 -23.49 -8.36
N PRO A 167 3.04 -24.51 -7.97
CA PRO A 167 2.75 -25.89 -8.33
C PRO A 167 1.30 -26.28 -8.00
N GLY A 168 0.54 -26.73 -9.00
CA GLY A 168 -0.87 -27.06 -8.84
C GLY A 168 -1.85 -25.89 -8.92
N PHE A 169 -1.36 -24.63 -9.08
CA PHE A 169 -2.19 -23.45 -9.25
C PHE A 169 -1.58 -22.50 -10.28
N LEU A 170 -2.26 -22.32 -11.42
CA LEU A 170 -1.76 -21.54 -12.55
C LEU A 170 -0.36 -21.99 -13.03
N SER A 171 0.00 -23.22 -12.81
CA SER A 171 1.34 -23.77 -13.15
C SER A 171 1.40 -24.42 -14.55
N GLY A 172 0.26 -24.55 -15.22
CA GLY A 172 0.14 -25.01 -16.60
C GLY A 172 0.61 -23.98 -17.62
N ASN A 173 0.40 -24.31 -18.90
CA ASN A 173 0.72 -23.43 -20.02
C ASN A 173 -0.44 -22.50 -20.40
N SER A 174 -1.61 -22.72 -19.83
CA SER A 174 -2.82 -21.90 -20.05
C SER A 174 -3.74 -21.96 -18.83
N ALA A 175 -4.60 -20.98 -18.73
CA ALA A 175 -5.74 -20.94 -17.82
C ALA A 175 -6.91 -20.27 -18.53
N THR A 176 -8.15 -20.54 -18.10
CA THR A 176 -9.32 -19.82 -18.58
C THR A 176 -9.96 -19.06 -17.44
N LEU A 177 -10.27 -17.80 -17.68
CA LEU A 177 -10.71 -16.86 -16.65
C LEU A 177 -12.03 -16.21 -17.05
N LYS A 178 -12.78 -15.74 -16.05
CA LYS A 178 -14.01 -14.99 -16.24
C LYS A 178 -14.22 -14.03 -15.06
N TRP A 179 -14.53 -12.78 -15.32
CA TRP A 179 -14.99 -11.85 -14.29
C TRP A 179 -16.50 -11.94 -14.15
N VAL A 180 -16.99 -11.82 -12.92
CA VAL A 180 -18.42 -11.83 -12.59
C VAL A 180 -18.68 -10.85 -11.47
N VAL A 181 -19.70 -10.00 -11.60
CA VAL A 181 -20.21 -9.15 -10.53
C VAL A 181 -21.53 -9.74 -10.04
N LEU A 182 -21.61 -9.99 -8.75
CA LEU A 182 -22.81 -10.47 -8.08
C LEU A 182 -23.41 -9.37 -7.20
N ASP A 183 -24.73 -9.33 -7.09
CA ASP A 183 -25.41 -8.56 -6.06
C ASP A 183 -25.25 -9.18 -4.65
N SER A 184 -25.76 -8.50 -3.62
CA SER A 184 -25.71 -8.97 -2.25
C SER A 184 -26.51 -10.26 -1.99
N ALA A 185 -27.40 -10.64 -2.89
CA ALA A 185 -28.18 -11.90 -2.84
C ALA A 185 -27.53 -13.03 -3.64
N GLY A 186 -26.45 -12.75 -4.38
CA GLY A 186 -25.74 -13.71 -5.23
C GLY A 186 -26.27 -13.79 -6.66
N GLY A 187 -27.17 -12.87 -7.05
CA GLY A 187 -27.62 -12.71 -8.45
C GLY A 187 -26.52 -12.08 -9.29
N VAL A 188 -26.38 -12.54 -10.56
CA VAL A 188 -25.41 -11.96 -11.49
C VAL A 188 -25.90 -10.57 -11.93
N ILE A 189 -25.08 -9.55 -11.69
CA ILE A 189 -25.28 -8.18 -12.18
C ILE A 189 -24.67 -8.06 -13.57
N ASP A 190 -23.45 -8.59 -13.72
CA ASP A 190 -22.66 -8.50 -14.92
C ASP A 190 -21.58 -9.59 -14.98
N GLU A 191 -21.18 -10.00 -16.19
CA GLU A 191 -20.13 -10.98 -16.37
C GLU A 191 -19.45 -10.86 -17.74
N THR A 192 -18.12 -10.94 -17.76
CA THR A 192 -17.39 -10.96 -19.03
C THR A 192 -17.56 -12.30 -19.77
N PRO A 193 -17.39 -12.37 -21.09
CA PRO A 193 -17.07 -13.63 -21.75
C PRO A 193 -15.86 -14.32 -21.08
N SER A 194 -15.81 -15.64 -21.09
CA SER A 194 -14.62 -16.35 -20.64
C SER A 194 -13.45 -16.13 -21.63
N PHE A 195 -12.25 -15.96 -21.11
CA PHE A 195 -11.06 -15.74 -21.92
C PHE A 195 -9.92 -16.68 -21.50
N THR A 196 -9.27 -17.29 -22.49
CA THR A 196 -8.13 -18.19 -22.26
C THR A 196 -6.82 -17.42 -22.39
N ILE A 197 -5.96 -17.55 -21.39
CA ILE A 197 -4.65 -16.93 -21.32
C ILE A 197 -3.55 -17.96 -21.54
N GLY A 198 -2.53 -17.60 -22.31
CA GLY A 198 -1.28 -18.36 -22.38
C GLY A 198 -0.37 -17.98 -21.21
N LEU A 199 0.16 -18.99 -20.53
CA LEU A 199 1.07 -18.81 -19.42
C LEU A 199 2.48 -19.29 -19.80
N PRO A 200 3.55 -18.54 -19.50
CA PRO A 200 4.92 -19.01 -19.66
C PRO A 200 5.16 -20.21 -18.73
N LYS A 201 6.23 -20.96 -19.00
CA LYS A 201 6.63 -22.05 -18.10
C LYS A 201 6.75 -21.53 -16.67
N PHE A 202 6.09 -22.22 -15.75
CA PHE A 202 6.21 -21.89 -14.33
C PHE A 202 7.68 -21.94 -13.88
N ALA A 203 8.15 -20.90 -13.24
CA ALA A 203 9.46 -20.77 -12.65
C ALA A 203 9.34 -19.83 -11.44
N PRO A 204 9.55 -20.32 -10.22
CA PRO A 204 9.48 -19.44 -9.05
C PRO A 204 10.53 -18.34 -9.15
N ALA A 205 10.14 -17.12 -8.79
CA ALA A 205 11.11 -16.03 -8.68
C ALA A 205 12.19 -16.40 -7.65
N LYS A 206 13.40 -16.00 -7.96
CA LYS A 206 14.45 -15.97 -6.95
C LYS A 206 14.41 -14.58 -6.33
N PRO A 207 14.10 -14.47 -5.04
CA PRO A 207 14.14 -13.17 -4.38
C PRO A 207 15.54 -12.56 -4.59
N THR A 208 15.58 -11.37 -5.16
CA THR A 208 16.81 -10.58 -5.20
C THR A 208 16.85 -9.78 -3.92
N MET A 209 17.72 -10.20 -2.99
CA MET A 209 17.89 -9.50 -1.72
C MET A 209 18.75 -8.27 -1.94
N ALA A 210 18.25 -7.10 -1.59
CA ALA A 210 19.01 -5.86 -1.62
C ALA A 210 20.10 -5.88 -0.55
N PRO A 211 21.36 -5.65 -0.90
CA PRO A 211 22.45 -5.55 0.08
C PRO A 211 22.30 -4.26 0.91
N SER A 212 22.86 -4.23 2.11
CA SER A 212 22.84 -3.04 2.98
C SER A 212 23.41 -1.79 2.30
N SER A 213 24.36 -1.96 1.39
CA SER A 213 24.97 -0.86 0.64
C SER A 213 23.99 -0.06 -0.23
N ASP A 214 22.88 -0.65 -0.63
CA ASP A 214 21.84 0.05 -1.42
C ASP A 214 21.12 1.12 -0.59
N PHE A 215 21.24 1.03 0.74
CA PHE A 215 20.68 1.97 1.71
C PHE A 215 21.73 2.92 2.31
N ASP A 216 22.99 2.85 1.85
CA ASP A 216 24.04 3.75 2.30
C ASP A 216 23.75 5.19 1.86
N ARG A 217 23.97 6.14 2.76
CA ARG A 217 23.86 7.55 2.43
C ARG A 217 24.95 8.00 1.47
N THR A 218 24.56 8.74 0.46
CA THR A 218 25.53 9.49 -0.34
C THR A 218 25.93 10.80 0.36
N ALA A 219 27.09 11.36 -0.01
CA ALA A 219 27.58 12.64 0.55
C ALA A 219 26.69 13.86 0.20
N GLU A 220 25.73 13.69 -0.72
CA GLU A 220 24.84 14.75 -1.18
C GLU A 220 23.54 14.86 -0.38
N VAL A 221 23.31 13.94 0.56
CA VAL A 221 22.07 13.88 1.36
C VAL A 221 22.11 14.89 2.48
N ASP A 222 21.17 15.81 2.49
CA ASP A 222 21.02 16.80 3.56
C ASP A 222 20.41 16.17 4.82
N PHE A 223 19.41 15.29 4.67
CA PHE A 223 18.85 14.52 5.78
C PHE A 223 18.10 13.28 5.30
N ARG A 224 18.07 12.25 6.16
CA ARG A 224 17.25 11.03 6.00
C ARG A 224 16.04 11.11 6.89
N LEU A 225 14.88 10.86 6.29
CA LEU A 225 13.60 10.74 6.96
C LEU A 225 13.17 9.26 6.99
N VAL A 226 12.66 8.82 8.13
CA VAL A 226 11.87 7.59 8.26
C VAL A 226 10.46 7.97 8.67
N ASN A 227 9.45 7.53 7.92
CA ASN A 227 8.04 7.58 8.31
C ASN A 227 7.56 6.18 8.66
N TRP A 228 6.88 6.02 9.79
CA TRP A 228 6.46 4.70 10.23
C TRP A 228 5.21 4.74 11.13
N ASN A 229 4.15 4.07 10.72
CA ASN A 229 3.06 3.72 11.62
C ASN A 229 3.53 2.53 12.47
N VAL A 230 3.51 2.69 13.80
CA VAL A 230 4.06 1.74 14.76
C VAL A 230 3.01 0.91 15.47
N GLU A 231 1.87 0.72 14.84
CA GLU A 231 0.80 -0.18 15.27
C GLU A 231 0.54 -0.15 16.78
N TRP A 232 -0.32 0.79 17.22
CA TRP A 232 -0.75 0.89 18.62
C TRP A 232 0.39 1.04 19.66
N GLY A 233 1.45 1.73 19.29
CA GLY A 233 2.55 2.06 20.20
C GLY A 233 3.62 1.00 20.33
N ASN A 234 3.66 0.01 19.46
CA ASN A 234 4.69 -1.05 19.45
C ASN A 234 6.11 -0.53 19.42
N LEU A 235 6.35 0.74 19.00
CA LEU A 235 7.66 1.36 19.16
C LEU A 235 8.24 1.20 20.58
N LEU A 236 7.38 1.31 21.60
CA LEU A 236 7.77 1.20 23.00
C LEU A 236 7.53 -0.19 23.59
N ASP A 237 6.56 -0.93 23.07
CA ASP A 237 6.26 -2.28 23.53
C ASP A 237 7.26 -3.28 22.93
N GLU A 238 7.63 -3.10 21.66
CA GLU A 238 8.59 -3.93 20.92
C GLU A 238 9.91 -3.17 20.68
N ARG A 239 10.47 -2.56 21.74
CA ARG A 239 11.67 -1.67 21.68
C ARG A 239 12.86 -2.28 20.94
N LYS A 240 13.12 -3.56 21.14
CA LYS A 240 14.30 -4.22 20.52
C LYS A 240 14.20 -4.36 19.02
N PRO A 241 13.14 -4.97 18.44
CA PRO A 241 13.00 -5.04 17.00
C PRO A 241 12.87 -3.65 16.37
N ALA A 242 12.04 -2.76 16.94
CA ALA A 242 11.87 -1.39 16.44
C ALA A 242 13.19 -0.60 16.48
N GLY A 243 13.93 -0.65 17.60
CA GLY A 243 15.21 0.03 17.76
C GLY A 243 16.27 -0.50 16.80
N ARG A 244 16.33 -1.83 16.61
CA ARG A 244 17.26 -2.45 15.66
C ARG A 244 17.00 -2.01 14.23
N LEU A 245 15.71 -1.94 13.84
CA LEU A 245 15.32 -1.49 12.52
C LEU A 245 15.67 -0.01 12.30
N LEU A 246 15.31 0.88 13.23
CA LEU A 246 15.65 2.29 13.15
C LEU A 246 17.15 2.55 13.16
N ALA A 247 17.93 1.81 13.97
CA ALA A 247 19.37 1.91 13.99
C ALA A 247 20.02 1.53 12.65
N ALA A 248 19.50 0.51 11.99
CA ALA A 248 19.97 0.10 10.66
C ALA A 248 19.64 1.15 9.58
N LEU A 249 18.50 1.82 9.69
CA LEU A 249 18.08 2.88 8.77
C LEU A 249 18.76 4.22 9.04
N ALA A 250 19.28 4.45 10.25
CA ALA A 250 20.05 5.64 10.67
C ALA A 250 19.39 7.00 10.30
N PRO A 251 18.14 7.28 10.69
CA PRO A 251 17.44 8.51 10.34
C PRO A 251 18.02 9.75 11.05
N ASP A 252 17.83 10.93 10.43
CA ASP A 252 17.97 12.25 11.10
C ASP A 252 16.65 12.71 11.70
N ALA A 253 15.54 12.28 11.12
CA ALA A 253 14.20 12.55 11.59
C ALA A 253 13.29 11.34 11.41
N ILE A 254 12.34 11.16 12.31
CA ILE A 254 11.37 10.07 12.30
C ILE A 254 9.97 10.67 12.46
N LEU A 255 9.06 10.29 11.60
CA LEU A 255 7.63 10.60 11.71
C LEU A 255 6.89 9.34 12.13
N LEU A 256 6.20 9.41 13.26
CA LEU A 256 5.55 8.25 13.87
C LEU A 256 4.03 8.44 13.86
N GLN A 257 3.31 7.38 13.55
CA GLN A 257 1.86 7.30 13.70
C GLN A 257 1.51 6.20 14.69
N GLU A 258 0.30 6.27 15.22
CA GLU A 258 -0.25 5.35 16.23
C GLU A 258 0.54 5.24 17.55
N MET A 259 1.27 6.28 17.94
CA MET A 259 1.77 6.38 19.30
C MET A 259 0.61 6.48 20.28
N MET A 260 0.61 5.66 21.34
CA MET A 260 -0.45 5.70 22.33
C MET A 260 -0.43 6.99 23.14
N THR A 261 -1.58 7.49 23.55
CA THR A 261 -1.68 8.78 24.29
C THR A 261 -1.03 8.75 25.66
N GLU A 262 -0.91 7.61 26.27
CA GLU A 262 -0.21 7.36 27.54
C GLU A 262 1.31 7.30 27.41
N GLN A 263 1.85 7.07 26.20
CA GLN A 263 3.29 7.07 25.91
C GLN A 263 3.79 8.50 25.73
N ASP A 264 4.61 9.00 26.60
CA ASP A 264 5.04 10.39 26.57
C ASP A 264 6.31 10.65 25.72
N GLU A 265 6.69 11.91 25.61
CA GLU A 265 7.86 12.32 24.82
C GLU A 265 9.15 11.76 25.42
N ASP A 266 9.26 11.70 26.75
CA ASP A 266 10.48 11.23 27.43
C ASP A 266 10.68 9.72 27.24
N GLU A 267 9.62 8.93 27.18
CA GLU A 267 9.68 7.49 26.88
C GLU A 267 10.15 7.23 25.45
N ILE A 268 9.65 8.02 24.47
CA ILE A 268 10.10 7.93 23.08
C ILE A 268 11.58 8.33 22.98
N VAL A 269 11.97 9.43 23.63
CA VAL A 269 13.38 9.87 23.68
C VAL A 269 14.26 8.79 24.28
N ALA A 270 13.88 8.21 25.42
CA ALA A 270 14.66 7.16 26.08
C ALA A 270 14.88 5.94 25.17
N MET A 271 13.84 5.50 24.47
CA MET A 271 13.92 4.39 23.50
C MET A 271 14.86 4.72 22.34
N LEU A 272 14.75 5.92 21.77
CA LEU A 272 15.60 6.33 20.66
C LEU A 272 17.05 6.51 21.07
N GLU A 273 17.31 7.03 22.28
CA GLU A 273 18.67 7.14 22.84
C GLU A 273 19.30 5.77 23.12
N GLU A 274 18.50 4.82 23.58
CA GLU A 274 18.96 3.43 23.78
C GLU A 274 19.34 2.79 22.44
N ALA A 275 18.50 2.95 21.42
CA ALA A 275 18.69 2.31 20.12
C ALA A 275 19.73 3.02 19.24
N MET A 276 19.76 4.34 19.28
CA MET A 276 20.55 5.20 18.39
C MET A 276 21.04 6.43 19.15
N PRO A 277 22.02 6.31 20.04
CA PRO A 277 22.58 7.48 20.75
C PRO A 277 23.17 8.49 19.75
N VAL A 278 22.75 9.76 19.86
CA VAL A 278 23.18 10.82 18.94
C VAL A 278 23.68 12.04 19.71
N THR A 279 24.58 12.83 19.11
CA THR A 279 25.04 14.07 19.70
C THR A 279 23.87 15.05 19.89
N GLY A 280 23.72 15.61 21.08
CA GLY A 280 22.62 16.50 21.43
C GLY A 280 21.30 15.79 21.74
N GLY A 281 21.29 14.48 21.74
CA GLY A 281 20.13 13.65 22.03
C GLY A 281 19.05 13.70 20.97
N TRP A 282 17.94 13.03 21.22
CA TRP A 282 16.73 13.13 20.43
C TRP A 282 15.78 14.20 21.00
N LYS A 283 15.05 14.89 20.14
CA LYS A 283 13.97 15.79 20.52
C LYS A 283 12.69 15.32 19.85
N VAL A 284 11.67 15.12 20.65
CA VAL A 284 10.37 14.61 20.23
C VAL A 284 9.33 15.70 20.40
N GLN A 285 8.44 15.81 19.44
CA GLN A 285 7.24 16.64 19.50
C GLN A 285 6.04 15.75 19.24
N VAL A 286 5.18 15.55 20.20
CA VAL A 286 3.92 14.82 20.03
C VAL A 286 2.81 15.77 19.59
N GLY A 287 1.92 15.25 18.77
CA GLY A 287 0.73 15.95 18.29
C GLY A 287 -0.47 15.78 19.23
N LYS A 288 -1.57 16.43 18.86
CA LYS A 288 -2.86 16.25 19.54
C LYS A 288 -3.38 14.83 19.31
N ALA A 289 -3.99 14.27 20.35
CA ALA A 289 -4.60 12.95 20.26
C ALA A 289 -5.82 12.94 19.31
N GLY A 290 -5.91 11.92 18.50
CA GLY A 290 -7.10 11.57 17.71
C GLY A 290 -7.84 10.38 18.30
N GLY A 291 -8.20 10.45 19.58
CA GLY A 291 -8.70 9.32 20.35
C GLY A 291 -7.62 8.77 21.28
N ARG A 292 -7.31 7.48 21.19
CA ARG A 292 -6.26 6.82 22.00
C ARG A 292 -4.87 6.90 21.39
N ILE A 293 -4.75 7.39 20.17
CA ILE A 293 -3.50 7.46 19.42
C ILE A 293 -3.19 8.87 18.96
N ARG A 294 -1.92 9.15 18.72
CA ARG A 294 -1.40 10.43 18.22
C ARG A 294 -0.19 10.21 17.30
N CYS A 295 0.20 11.25 16.57
CA CYS A 295 1.44 11.27 15.83
C CYS A 295 2.56 11.88 16.69
N ALA A 296 3.81 11.56 16.33
CA ALA A 296 4.99 12.20 16.87
C ALA A 296 6.01 12.50 15.76
N VAL A 297 6.85 13.52 15.99
CA VAL A 297 8.03 13.81 15.17
C VAL A 297 9.23 13.79 16.08
N ALA A 298 10.20 12.92 15.79
CA ALA A 298 11.49 12.87 16.47
C ALA A 298 12.58 13.42 15.54
N ILE A 299 13.47 14.26 16.07
CA ILE A 299 14.59 14.84 15.32
C ILE A 299 15.85 14.74 16.20
N ARG A 300 17.00 14.48 15.60
CA ARG A 300 18.29 14.57 16.28
C ARG A 300 18.46 15.99 16.85
N GLY A 301 18.80 16.08 18.12
CA GLY A 301 18.75 17.35 18.87
C GLY A 301 19.67 18.44 18.32
N ASP A 302 20.82 18.07 17.76
CA ASP A 302 21.76 18.97 17.08
C ASP A 302 21.18 19.57 15.78
N ARG A 303 20.08 19.02 15.28
CA ARG A 303 19.43 19.41 14.01
C ARG A 303 18.05 20.06 14.17
N VAL A 304 17.57 20.29 15.38
CA VAL A 304 16.27 20.94 15.58
C VAL A 304 16.33 22.41 15.12
N ALA A 305 15.28 22.85 14.41
CA ALA A 305 15.09 24.20 13.96
C ALA A 305 13.80 24.80 14.51
N SER A 306 13.73 26.15 14.56
CA SER A 306 12.51 26.89 14.90
C SER A 306 11.94 27.52 13.62
N VAL A 307 10.64 27.34 13.39
CA VAL A 307 9.92 27.95 12.27
C VAL A 307 8.68 28.66 12.81
N PRO A 308 8.47 29.96 12.49
CA PRO A 308 7.26 30.67 12.90
C PRO A 308 6.00 30.00 12.37
N GLY A 309 4.98 29.89 13.20
CA GLY A 309 3.69 29.30 12.81
C GLY A 309 3.65 27.77 12.78
N LEU A 310 4.72 27.08 13.16
CA LEU A 310 4.81 25.62 13.13
C LEU A 310 3.68 24.95 13.92
N SER A 311 3.36 25.43 15.11
CA SER A 311 2.28 24.87 15.93
C SER A 311 0.90 24.96 15.30
N ALA A 312 0.71 25.85 14.34
CA ALA A 312 -0.56 26.05 13.65
C ALA A 312 -0.78 25.07 12.48
N VAL A 313 0.23 24.30 12.08
CA VAL A 313 0.10 23.22 11.10
C VAL A 313 -0.08 21.84 11.75
N ALA A 314 0.12 21.74 13.07
CA ALA A 314 -0.26 20.57 13.83
C ALA A 314 -1.77 20.55 14.06
N THR A 315 -2.51 19.96 13.14
CA THR A 315 -3.97 19.77 13.25
C THR A 315 -4.30 18.59 14.17
N ASN A 316 -5.57 18.26 14.30
CA ASN A 316 -5.93 16.98 14.93
C ASN A 316 -5.31 15.82 14.14
N ARG A 317 -4.78 14.80 14.85
CA ARG A 317 -4.14 13.63 14.26
C ARG A 317 -2.85 13.95 13.46
N SER A 318 -2.19 15.06 13.76
CA SER A 318 -0.89 15.38 13.18
C SER A 318 0.06 15.97 14.22
N ALA A 319 1.36 15.84 13.96
CA ALA A 319 2.45 16.47 14.72
C ALA A 319 3.36 17.20 13.74
N ALA A 320 3.99 18.29 14.19
CA ALA A 320 4.91 19.05 13.34
C ALA A 320 6.14 19.50 14.10
N ALA A 321 7.30 19.34 13.48
CA ALA A 321 8.58 19.87 13.94
C ALA A 321 9.40 20.38 12.75
N ALA A 322 10.56 20.97 12.96
CA ALA A 322 11.42 21.41 11.87
C ALA A 322 12.85 20.92 12.06
N ILE A 323 13.44 20.38 10.98
CA ILE A 323 14.84 19.97 10.92
C ILE A 323 15.69 21.09 10.29
N ARG A 324 16.89 21.32 10.82
CA ARG A 324 17.88 22.23 10.26
C ARG A 324 18.69 21.54 9.20
N THR A 325 18.85 22.21 8.06
CA THR A 325 19.78 21.84 6.99
C THR A 325 20.69 23.04 6.68
N ASP A 326 21.76 22.83 5.92
CA ASP A 326 22.66 23.91 5.49
C ASP A 326 21.95 24.95 4.63
N SER A 327 20.90 24.53 3.92
CA SER A 327 20.05 25.40 3.09
C SER A 327 18.91 26.08 3.87
N GLY A 328 18.79 25.83 5.19
CA GLY A 328 17.74 26.36 6.06
C GLY A 328 16.79 25.30 6.59
N PRO A 329 15.74 25.68 7.32
CA PRO A 329 14.83 24.75 7.96
C PRO A 329 13.91 24.06 6.96
N VAL A 330 13.57 22.80 7.26
CA VAL A 330 12.52 22.02 6.59
C VAL A 330 11.47 21.66 7.64
N VAL A 331 10.21 21.95 7.36
CA VAL A 331 9.08 21.57 8.22
C VAL A 331 8.71 20.13 7.93
N LEU A 332 8.61 19.32 8.97
CA LEU A 332 8.21 17.92 8.94
C LEU A 332 6.84 17.78 9.59
N ILE A 333 5.90 17.15 8.91
CA ILE A 333 4.53 16.94 9.39
C ILE A 333 4.24 15.45 9.35
N ALA A 334 4.04 14.83 10.53
CA ALA A 334 3.52 13.49 10.66
C ALA A 334 2.00 13.54 10.71
N THR A 335 1.31 12.73 9.95
CA THR A 335 -0.16 12.66 9.95
C THR A 335 -0.67 11.23 9.96
N HIS A 336 -1.88 11.03 10.52
CA HIS A 336 -2.59 9.76 10.48
C HIS A 336 -4.07 10.05 10.26
N LEU A 337 -4.54 9.91 9.02
CA LEU A 337 -5.94 10.20 8.68
C LEU A 337 -6.88 9.09 9.20
N LYS A 338 -8.17 9.35 9.18
CA LYS A 338 -9.19 8.42 9.68
C LYS A 338 -9.12 7.07 8.94
N CYS A 339 -8.92 5.99 9.70
CA CYS A 339 -8.92 4.63 9.15
C CYS A 339 -10.30 4.13 8.73
N CYS A 340 -10.30 3.04 8.00
CA CYS A 340 -11.45 2.18 7.74
C CYS A 340 -12.50 2.80 6.79
N GLY A 341 -13.65 2.12 6.67
CA GLY A 341 -14.70 2.55 5.76
C GLY A 341 -14.40 2.20 4.30
N ARG A 342 -15.14 2.82 3.40
CA ARG A 342 -15.04 2.67 1.95
C ARG A 342 -15.35 4.02 1.29
N ASP A 343 -15.24 4.09 -0.02
CA ASP A 343 -15.61 5.28 -0.78
C ASP A 343 -17.02 5.76 -0.43
N GLY A 344 -17.17 7.06 -0.20
CA GLY A 344 -18.42 7.71 0.19
C GLY A 344 -18.91 7.40 1.61
N SER A 345 -18.19 6.62 2.40
CA SER A 345 -18.55 6.38 3.82
C SER A 345 -18.30 7.62 4.69
N LYS A 346 -18.83 7.59 5.92
CA LYS A 346 -18.54 8.66 6.90
C LYS A 346 -17.07 8.73 7.27
N GLU A 347 -16.35 7.60 7.24
CA GLU A 347 -14.91 7.53 7.48
C GLU A 347 -14.14 8.19 6.32
N ASP A 348 -14.57 7.96 5.09
CA ASP A 348 -13.98 8.59 3.89
C ASP A 348 -14.23 10.11 3.88
N THR A 349 -15.46 10.53 4.14
CA THR A 349 -15.82 11.95 4.31
C THR A 349 -14.95 12.61 5.41
N LYS A 350 -14.70 11.90 6.51
CA LYS A 350 -13.85 12.40 7.60
C LYS A 350 -12.39 12.54 7.13
N ARG A 351 -11.86 11.56 6.39
CA ARG A 351 -10.52 11.59 5.79
C ARG A 351 -10.32 12.79 4.86
N ILE A 352 -11.31 13.03 4.00
CA ILE A 352 -11.33 14.20 3.11
C ILE A 352 -11.27 15.49 3.91
N SER A 353 -12.10 15.63 4.94
CA SER A 353 -12.11 16.83 5.80
C SER A 353 -10.78 17.03 6.55
N GLU A 354 -10.15 15.97 7.04
CA GLU A 354 -8.84 16.04 7.71
C GLU A 354 -7.74 16.48 6.74
N SER A 355 -7.75 15.98 5.49
CA SER A 355 -6.80 16.39 4.46
C SER A 355 -6.98 17.84 4.02
N GLU A 356 -8.22 18.33 3.93
CA GLU A 356 -8.53 19.74 3.65
C GLU A 356 -8.05 20.67 4.78
N GLU A 357 -8.21 20.25 6.03
CA GLU A 357 -7.70 20.99 7.19
C GLU A 357 -6.15 21.13 7.13
N LEU A 358 -5.45 20.04 6.81
CA LEU A 358 -3.99 20.02 6.62
C LEU A 358 -3.57 20.89 5.44
N ARG A 359 -4.20 20.75 4.27
CA ARG A 359 -3.96 21.59 3.09
C ARG A 359 -4.05 23.06 3.43
N ASP A 360 -5.13 23.45 4.08
CA ASP A 360 -5.38 24.83 4.46
C ASP A 360 -4.36 25.33 5.48
N ALA A 361 -3.99 24.52 6.47
CA ALA A 361 -2.96 24.86 7.44
C ALA A 361 -1.60 25.08 6.75
N ILE A 362 -1.19 24.19 5.86
CA ILE A 362 0.06 24.32 5.08
C ILE A 362 0.02 25.58 4.22
N SER A 363 -1.03 25.76 3.42
CA SER A 363 -1.12 26.88 2.47
C SER A 363 -1.19 28.24 3.15
N LYS A 364 -1.94 28.35 4.25
CA LYS A 364 -2.20 29.64 4.94
C LYS A 364 -1.11 30.02 5.93
N ARG A 365 -0.45 29.03 6.58
CA ARG A 365 0.48 29.27 7.69
C ARG A 365 1.94 29.21 7.28
N LEU A 366 2.30 28.28 6.41
CA LEU A 366 3.67 28.12 5.96
C LEU A 366 3.98 28.93 4.70
N GLY A 367 3.00 29.13 3.82
CA GLY A 367 3.20 29.80 2.54
C GLY A 367 4.06 28.96 1.57
N ARG A 368 4.09 29.37 0.30
CA ARG A 368 4.75 28.63 -0.79
C ARG A 368 6.28 28.61 -0.75
N SER A 369 6.89 29.45 0.08
CA SER A 369 8.37 29.55 0.20
C SER A 369 8.95 28.60 1.23
N ASN A 370 8.13 27.95 2.05
CA ASN A 370 8.63 27.01 3.04
C ASN A 370 8.87 25.64 2.43
N ARG A 371 9.94 25.00 2.91
CA ARG A 371 10.26 23.62 2.59
C ARG A 371 9.48 22.72 3.54
N VAL A 372 8.65 21.85 2.98
CA VAL A 372 7.73 21.01 3.75
C VAL A 372 7.86 19.56 3.29
N VAL A 373 7.92 18.65 4.24
CA VAL A 373 7.63 17.22 4.04
C VAL A 373 6.41 16.88 4.91
N LEU A 374 5.40 16.29 4.30
CA LEU A 374 4.26 15.67 4.97
C LEU A 374 4.33 14.18 4.72
N ALA A 375 4.31 13.38 5.77
CA ALA A 375 4.25 11.93 5.62
C ALA A 375 3.36 11.31 6.69
N GLY A 376 2.85 10.12 6.39
CA GLY A 376 2.04 9.37 7.33
C GLY A 376 1.13 8.36 6.68
N ASP A 377 0.38 7.70 7.54
CA ASP A 377 -0.69 6.81 7.15
C ASP A 377 -1.92 7.62 6.73
N LEU A 378 -2.13 7.73 5.42
CA LEU A 378 -3.27 8.44 4.86
C LEU A 378 -4.53 7.58 4.79
N ASN A 379 -4.41 6.27 5.06
CA ASN A 379 -5.52 5.32 5.10
C ASN A 379 -6.43 5.41 3.85
N LEU A 380 -5.85 5.46 2.63
CA LEU A 380 -6.60 5.65 1.38
C LEU A 380 -7.37 4.39 0.97
N VAL A 381 -8.15 3.85 1.90
CA VAL A 381 -9.02 2.69 1.67
C VAL A 381 -10.42 3.06 1.12
N GLY A 382 -10.67 4.34 0.92
CA GLY A 382 -11.88 4.87 0.28
C GLY A 382 -11.57 5.43 -1.09
N SER A 383 -11.54 6.76 -1.18
CA SER A 383 -11.21 7.48 -2.41
C SER A 383 -9.77 8.02 -2.37
N GLN A 384 -9.27 8.43 -3.54
CA GLN A 384 -8.00 9.16 -3.67
C GLN A 384 -8.15 10.67 -3.39
N ILE A 385 -9.35 11.16 -3.11
CA ILE A 385 -9.61 12.58 -2.86
C ILE A 385 -8.75 13.16 -1.72
N PRO A 386 -8.51 12.47 -0.59
CA PRO A 386 -7.65 13.00 0.47
C PRO A 386 -6.23 13.32 -0.02
N LEU A 387 -5.63 12.47 -0.85
CA LEU A 387 -4.30 12.71 -1.43
C LEU A 387 -4.32 13.93 -2.36
N GLN A 388 -5.31 14.00 -3.26
CA GLN A 388 -5.48 15.14 -4.18
C GLN A 388 -5.63 16.47 -3.41
N ARG A 389 -6.36 16.48 -2.29
CA ARG A 389 -6.48 17.67 -1.42
C ARG A 389 -5.14 18.10 -0.83
N LEU A 390 -4.30 17.17 -0.43
CA LEU A 390 -2.96 17.48 0.05
C LEU A 390 -2.06 18.05 -1.06
N GLU A 391 -2.14 17.50 -2.26
CA GLU A 391 -1.40 17.96 -3.43
C GLU A 391 -1.82 19.38 -3.88
N GLU A 392 -3.07 19.78 -3.66
CA GLU A 392 -3.55 21.16 -3.89
C GLU A 392 -2.77 22.20 -3.06
N SER A 393 -2.09 21.82 -1.97
CA SER A 393 -1.18 22.68 -1.22
C SER A 393 0.15 22.98 -1.94
N GLY A 394 0.39 22.32 -3.08
CA GLY A 394 1.62 22.40 -3.88
C GLY A 394 2.67 21.35 -3.48
N LEU A 395 2.31 20.39 -2.66
CA LEU A 395 3.14 19.23 -2.37
C LEU A 395 3.08 18.22 -3.53
N ILE A 396 4.12 17.43 -3.65
CA ILE A 396 4.29 16.39 -4.69
C ILE A 396 4.42 15.06 -3.97
N THR A 397 3.61 14.09 -4.33
CA THR A 397 3.70 12.72 -3.84
C THR A 397 4.95 12.04 -4.38
N ILE A 398 5.68 11.32 -3.53
CA ILE A 398 6.83 10.52 -3.95
C ILE A 398 6.33 9.13 -4.38
N ASP A 399 6.74 8.68 -5.58
CA ASP A 399 6.60 7.29 -5.97
C ASP A 399 7.60 6.45 -5.15
N MET A 400 7.08 5.55 -4.31
CA MET A 400 7.87 4.72 -3.41
C MET A 400 7.53 3.25 -3.63
N ARG A 401 8.57 2.44 -3.71
CA ARG A 401 8.46 1.00 -3.95
C ARG A 401 9.31 0.24 -2.96
N GLN A 402 8.96 -1.03 -2.75
CA GLN A 402 9.81 -1.96 -2.02
C GLN A 402 11.09 -2.25 -2.82
N PRO A 403 12.12 -2.85 -2.22
CA PRO A 403 13.39 -3.14 -2.90
C PRO A 403 13.26 -4.02 -4.15
N ASP A 404 12.15 -4.74 -4.31
CA ASP A 404 11.83 -5.51 -5.52
C ASP A 404 11.55 -4.63 -6.75
N GLY A 405 11.35 -3.31 -6.56
CA GLY A 405 11.09 -2.33 -7.59
C GLY A 405 9.68 -2.37 -8.19
N ALA A 406 8.81 -3.25 -7.72
CA ALA A 406 7.47 -3.49 -8.27
C ALA A 406 6.35 -3.28 -7.25
N THR A 407 6.58 -3.60 -5.97
CA THR A 407 5.56 -3.56 -4.92
C THR A 407 5.51 -2.19 -4.26
N THR A 408 4.31 -1.61 -4.15
CA THR A 408 4.08 -0.31 -3.50
C THR A 408 3.37 -0.42 -2.16
N ALA A 409 2.92 -1.62 -1.78
CA ALA A 409 2.24 -1.85 -0.51
C ALA A 409 3.13 -1.43 0.67
N THR A 410 2.55 -0.65 1.57
CA THR A 410 3.19 -0.18 2.81
C THR A 410 2.61 -0.85 4.04
N TRP A 411 1.53 -1.58 3.88
CA TRP A 411 0.84 -2.33 4.92
C TRP A 411 0.53 -3.74 4.44
N ASP A 412 0.80 -4.71 5.29
CA ASP A 412 0.28 -6.06 5.18
C ASP A 412 0.15 -6.70 6.56
N ASN A 413 -0.89 -7.47 6.77
CA ASN A 413 -1.14 -8.14 8.04
C ASN A 413 -1.58 -9.57 7.80
N GLU A 414 -0.76 -10.54 8.22
CA GLU A 414 -1.01 -11.98 8.00
C GLU A 414 -2.32 -12.47 8.60
N SER A 415 -2.80 -11.84 9.65
CA SER A 415 -4.08 -12.19 10.29
C SER A 415 -5.28 -11.54 9.62
N SER A 416 -5.06 -10.58 8.73
CA SER A 416 -6.11 -9.84 8.04
C SER A 416 -6.64 -10.59 6.83
N THR A 417 -7.89 -10.31 6.46
CA THR A 417 -8.49 -10.72 5.18
C THR A 417 -8.35 -9.65 4.10
N PHE A 418 -7.89 -8.44 4.46
CA PHE A 418 -7.59 -7.40 3.49
C PHE A 418 -6.29 -7.73 2.75
N LEU A 419 -6.25 -7.40 1.47
CA LEU A 419 -5.02 -7.51 0.68
C LEU A 419 -4.01 -6.44 1.11
N PRO A 420 -2.71 -6.68 0.91
CA PRO A 420 -1.70 -5.65 1.09
C PRO A 420 -2.07 -4.37 0.33
N GLY A 421 -1.79 -3.22 0.91
CA GLY A 421 -2.14 -1.95 0.31
C GLY A 421 -1.16 -0.83 0.61
N ARG A 422 -1.14 0.18 -0.26
CA ARG A 422 -0.40 1.42 -0.02
C ARG A 422 -1.24 2.34 0.84
N LEU A 423 -0.94 2.43 2.14
CA LEU A 423 -1.63 3.28 3.10
C LEU A 423 -0.79 4.49 3.51
N ASP A 424 0.54 4.34 3.49
CA ASP A 424 1.50 5.35 3.91
C ASP A 424 2.07 6.08 2.71
N TYR A 425 2.19 7.40 2.83
CA TYR A 425 2.63 8.29 1.77
C TYR A 425 3.63 9.32 2.29
N VAL A 426 4.52 9.77 1.39
CA VAL A 426 5.41 10.91 1.61
C VAL A 426 5.17 11.94 0.51
N LEU A 427 4.88 13.17 0.91
CA LEU A 427 4.73 14.31 0.03
C LEU A 427 5.75 15.38 0.39
N HIS A 428 6.27 16.08 -0.60
CA HIS A 428 7.26 17.13 -0.38
C HIS A 428 7.03 18.36 -1.24
N SER A 429 7.53 19.51 -0.77
CA SER A 429 7.54 20.73 -1.57
C SER A 429 8.64 20.69 -2.65
N ARG A 430 8.45 21.43 -3.74
CA ARG A 430 9.34 21.45 -4.93
C ARG A 430 10.79 21.82 -4.64
N GLN A 431 11.09 22.43 -3.50
CA GLN A 431 12.44 22.81 -3.09
C GLN A 431 13.23 21.63 -2.49
N LEU A 432 12.60 20.48 -2.37
CA LEU A 432 13.23 19.25 -1.91
C LEU A 432 13.32 18.27 -3.08
N SER A 433 14.40 17.51 -3.13
CA SER A 433 14.60 16.46 -4.15
C SER A 433 14.89 15.15 -3.44
N PRO A 434 14.02 14.15 -3.53
CA PRO A 434 14.34 12.80 -3.09
C PRO A 434 15.52 12.27 -3.90
N THR A 435 16.54 11.74 -3.22
CA THR A 435 17.71 11.09 -3.84
C THR A 435 17.66 9.58 -3.68
N MET A 436 16.94 9.11 -2.68
CA MET A 436 16.54 7.73 -2.46
C MET A 436 15.14 7.76 -1.83
N ALA A 437 14.25 6.87 -2.25
CA ALA A 437 12.93 6.70 -1.67
C ALA A 437 12.52 5.23 -1.77
N VAL A 438 12.25 4.58 -0.64
CA VAL A 438 11.96 3.16 -0.60
C VAL A 438 10.94 2.84 0.50
N VAL A 439 10.03 1.92 0.21
CA VAL A 439 9.22 1.21 1.20
C VAL A 439 10.11 0.08 1.73
N PHE A 440 10.55 0.17 2.98
CA PHE A 440 11.57 -0.72 3.50
C PHE A 440 10.96 -2.00 4.05
N ASP A 441 11.15 -3.11 3.32
CA ASP A 441 10.78 -4.44 3.78
C ASP A 441 12.01 -5.28 4.13
N THR A 442 12.06 -5.81 5.35
CA THR A 442 13.15 -6.70 5.76
C THR A 442 13.12 -8.06 5.06
N GLN A 443 12.03 -8.42 4.39
CA GLN A 443 11.97 -9.64 3.58
C GLN A 443 12.76 -9.50 2.28
N ASP A 444 12.96 -8.28 1.80
CA ASP A 444 13.64 -7.99 0.53
C ASP A 444 15.10 -7.56 0.70
N VAL A 445 15.64 -7.64 1.92
CA VAL A 445 17.04 -7.32 2.19
C VAL A 445 17.83 -8.54 2.67
N ASP A 446 19.15 -8.47 2.55
CA ASP A 446 20.05 -9.54 2.98
C ASP A 446 19.80 -9.90 4.45
N PRO A 447 19.40 -11.15 4.79
CA PRO A 447 19.11 -11.56 6.16
C PRO A 447 20.33 -11.54 7.08
N SER A 448 21.56 -11.47 6.53
CA SER A 448 22.78 -11.26 7.33
C SER A 448 22.87 -9.83 7.88
N TRP A 449 22.20 -8.86 7.23
CA TRP A 449 22.07 -7.49 7.73
C TRP A 449 20.90 -7.38 8.72
N LEU A 450 19.68 -7.74 8.28
CA LEU A 450 18.48 -7.69 9.10
C LEU A 450 17.66 -8.97 8.94
N PRO A 451 17.25 -9.64 10.04
CA PRO A 451 16.37 -10.80 9.97
C PRO A 451 15.04 -10.44 9.32
N HIS A 452 14.53 -11.32 8.47
CA HIS A 452 13.25 -11.12 7.77
C HIS A 452 12.05 -10.96 8.73
N SER A 453 12.09 -11.61 9.89
CA SER A 453 11.02 -11.51 10.89
C SER A 453 10.89 -10.11 11.51
N LEU A 454 11.95 -9.31 11.46
CA LEU A 454 12.07 -8.07 12.24
C LEU A 454 10.95 -7.06 11.92
N ARG A 455 10.51 -6.97 10.65
CA ARG A 455 9.41 -6.08 10.25
C ARG A 455 8.11 -6.38 11.00
N ARG A 456 7.75 -7.68 11.13
CA ARG A 456 6.49 -8.13 11.72
C ARG A 456 6.49 -8.13 13.23
N GLU A 457 7.68 -8.20 13.83
CA GLU A 457 7.84 -8.09 15.27
C GLU A 457 7.58 -6.66 15.76
N ALA A 458 7.68 -5.66 14.89
CA ALA A 458 7.59 -4.26 15.24
C ALA A 458 6.28 -3.59 14.78
N SER A 459 5.75 -3.92 13.60
CA SER A 459 4.51 -3.33 13.06
C SER A 459 4.02 -4.11 11.85
N ASP A 460 2.72 -4.02 11.55
CA ASP A 460 2.12 -4.45 10.29
C ASP A 460 2.28 -3.40 9.16
N HIS A 461 2.81 -2.21 9.45
CA HIS A 461 3.23 -1.23 8.47
C HIS A 461 4.74 -1.28 8.22
N LEU A 462 5.14 -1.00 6.97
CA LEU A 462 6.53 -0.92 6.54
C LEU A 462 7.05 0.51 6.67
N PRO A 463 8.29 0.72 7.18
CA PRO A 463 8.88 2.06 7.20
C PRO A 463 9.09 2.62 5.80
N LEU A 464 8.73 3.89 5.59
CA LEU A 464 9.10 4.66 4.40
C LEU A 464 10.42 5.39 4.68
N VAL A 465 11.43 5.17 3.86
CA VAL A 465 12.75 5.78 3.99
C VAL A 465 13.01 6.71 2.83
N VAL A 466 13.32 7.97 3.13
CA VAL A 466 13.61 8.97 2.10
C VAL A 466 14.86 9.76 2.45
N ASP A 467 15.80 9.82 1.53
CA ASP A 467 16.94 10.73 1.56
C ASP A 467 16.62 11.99 0.76
N PHE A 468 16.73 13.12 1.39
CA PHE A 468 16.45 14.42 0.77
C PHE A 468 17.69 15.27 0.54
N LYS A 469 17.73 15.90 -0.63
CA LYS A 469 18.56 17.04 -0.96
C LYS A 469 17.70 18.30 -0.97
N VAL A 470 18.20 19.37 -0.36
CA VAL A 470 17.50 20.65 -0.26
C VAL A 470 18.07 21.60 -1.31
N SER A 471 17.23 22.09 -2.22
CA SER A 471 17.64 23.09 -3.20
C SER A 471 18.05 24.40 -2.50
N ARG A 472 19.18 24.94 -2.91
CA ARG A 472 19.71 26.24 -2.43
C ARG A 472 18.90 27.42 -2.93
#